data_25511c379b42541b393a586344e26e93
#
_entry.id   25511c379b42541b393a586344e26e93
#
_cell.length_a   1.000
_cell.length_b   1.000
_cell.length_c   1.000
_cell.angle_alpha   90.00
_cell.angle_beta   90.00
_cell.angle_gamma   90.00
#
_symmetry.space_group_name_H-M   'P 1'
#
loop_
_entity.id
_entity.type
_entity.pdbx_description
1 polymer ?
#
loop_
_entity_poly.entity_id
_entity_poly.type
_entity_poly.pdbx_seq_one_letter_code
_entity_poly.pdbx_strand_id
1 'polypeptide(L)'
;MRKILLLSFDDGTIYDKRFLELLNKYNLKATFNLNSGLEDFVWEFEGHPVVRQRLADTVQQYRGHEIASHTLTHPRLDTLHPPRLRREVEEDCAALKKIFGVREIGFGVPFTVCGEREIRIIKKYVRYIRLSEYATSFALPKDPYHIPIHALYNDPDVREKIAAFAENELPDSLFVMAGHSYELEFLNHWDYMEELLKYIKSFGFEICTTMEFVNRCYPQK
;
A
#
# COMPACT_ATOMS: atom_id res chain seq x y z
N MET A 1 -22.15 -5.10 10.69
CA MET A 1 -21.44 -3.96 10.06
C MET A 1 -19.94 -4.17 10.24
N ARG A 2 -19.19 -4.26 9.16
CA ARG A 2 -17.71 -4.43 9.22
C ARG A 2 -17.06 -3.13 8.82
N LYS A 3 -16.21 -2.61 9.69
CA LYS A 3 -15.36 -1.46 9.41
C LYS A 3 -13.95 -1.96 9.16
N ILE A 4 -13.55 -1.99 7.90
CA ILE A 4 -12.28 -2.57 7.44
C ILE A 4 -11.27 -1.45 7.23
N LEU A 5 -10.10 -1.56 7.87
CA LEU A 5 -9.00 -0.62 7.69
C LEU A 5 -7.80 -1.33 7.10
N LEU A 6 -7.26 -0.77 6.02
CA LEU A 6 -6.07 -1.25 5.34
C LEU A 6 -4.92 -0.25 5.55
N LEU A 7 -3.74 -0.77 5.83
CA LEU A 7 -2.49 -0.03 5.86
C LEU A 7 -1.70 -0.38 4.59
N SER A 8 -1.38 0.61 3.75
CA SER A 8 -0.70 0.41 2.47
C SER A 8 0.49 1.34 2.34
N PHE A 9 1.70 0.77 2.40
CA PHE A 9 2.94 1.54 2.41
C PHE A 9 3.77 1.25 1.16
N ASP A 10 4.40 2.29 0.64
CA ASP A 10 5.02 2.27 -0.68
C ASP A 10 6.56 2.29 -0.59
N ASP A 11 7.20 1.90 -1.70
CA ASP A 11 8.59 2.12 -2.04
C ASP A 11 9.61 1.05 -1.62
N GLY A 12 9.45 0.33 -0.53
CA GLY A 12 10.39 -0.72 -0.15
C GLY A 12 11.77 -0.18 0.26
N THR A 13 11.81 0.69 1.26
CA THR A 13 13.04 1.32 1.73
C THR A 13 13.64 0.60 2.95
N ILE A 14 14.88 0.91 3.29
CA ILE A 14 15.53 0.35 4.49
C ILE A 14 14.79 0.68 5.78
N TYR A 15 13.93 1.69 5.78
CA TYR A 15 13.12 2.10 6.94
C TYR A 15 11.90 1.21 7.16
N ASP A 16 11.51 0.38 6.19
CA ASP A 16 10.43 -0.60 6.35
C ASP A 16 10.70 -1.54 7.52
N LYS A 17 11.97 -1.88 7.79
CA LYS A 17 12.34 -2.76 8.90
C LYS A 17 11.78 -2.25 10.24
N ARG A 18 12.04 -0.98 10.58
CA ARG A 18 11.55 -0.37 11.83
C ARG A 18 10.02 -0.28 11.86
N PHE A 19 9.41 0.01 10.72
CA PHE A 19 7.95 0.06 10.63
C PHE A 19 7.31 -1.32 10.79
N LEU A 20 7.89 -2.36 10.20
CA LEU A 20 7.47 -3.75 10.37
C LEU A 20 7.57 -4.21 11.85
N GLU A 21 8.65 -3.84 12.54
CA GLU A 21 8.81 -4.11 13.98
C GLU A 21 7.69 -3.43 14.79
N LEU A 22 7.34 -2.18 14.44
CA LEU A 22 6.25 -1.45 15.08
C LEU A 22 4.88 -2.08 14.81
N LEU A 23 4.58 -2.46 13.59
CA LEU A 23 3.34 -3.16 13.21
C LEU A 23 3.22 -4.50 13.95
N ASN A 24 4.29 -5.27 14.00
CA ASN A 24 4.34 -6.57 14.70
C ASN A 24 4.12 -6.41 16.21
N LYS A 25 4.68 -5.37 16.83
CA LYS A 25 4.45 -5.04 18.26
C LYS A 25 2.97 -4.91 18.58
N TYR A 26 2.18 -4.38 17.66
CA TYR A 26 0.73 -4.18 17.83
C TYR A 26 -0.12 -5.27 17.17
N ASN A 27 0.50 -6.31 16.61
CA ASN A 27 -0.19 -7.38 15.85
C ASN A 27 -1.07 -6.81 14.73
N LEU A 28 -0.52 -5.87 13.96
CA LEU A 28 -1.16 -5.24 12.83
C LEU A 28 -0.59 -5.76 11.52
N LYS A 29 -1.45 -5.91 10.52
CA LYS A 29 -1.05 -6.28 9.17
C LYS A 29 -1.01 -5.05 8.27
N ALA A 30 -0.14 -5.06 7.27
CA ALA A 30 -0.06 -4.05 6.23
C ALA A 30 0.25 -4.67 4.88
N THR A 31 0.01 -3.92 3.81
CA THR A 31 0.44 -4.21 2.46
C THR A 31 1.62 -3.30 2.12
N PHE A 32 2.71 -3.86 1.62
CA PHE A 32 3.89 -3.14 1.16
C PHE A 32 3.97 -3.23 -0.36
N ASN A 33 3.90 -2.08 -1.03
CA ASN A 33 3.99 -1.97 -2.47
C ASN A 33 5.45 -1.70 -2.85
N LEU A 34 6.11 -2.69 -3.46
CA LEU A 34 7.56 -2.72 -3.66
C LEU A 34 7.95 -2.57 -5.13
N ASN A 35 9.17 -2.08 -5.37
CA ASN A 35 9.77 -1.96 -6.71
C ASN A 35 10.97 -2.91 -6.82
N SER A 36 10.88 -3.94 -7.65
CA SER A 36 11.96 -4.93 -7.75
C SER A 36 13.14 -4.51 -8.66
N GLY A 37 13.00 -3.45 -9.42
CA GLY A 37 14.04 -2.95 -10.32
C GLY A 37 14.88 -1.79 -9.74
N LEU A 38 14.69 -1.45 -8.47
CA LEU A 38 15.36 -0.31 -7.83
C LEU A 38 16.20 -0.69 -6.60
N GLU A 39 16.68 -1.94 -6.53
CA GLU A 39 17.55 -2.37 -5.43
C GLU A 39 18.80 -1.47 -5.33
N ASP A 40 19.15 -1.07 -4.09
CA ASP A 40 20.24 -0.15 -3.76
C ASP A 40 20.13 1.25 -4.41
N PHE A 41 19.01 1.55 -5.08
CA PHE A 41 18.80 2.89 -5.64
C PHE A 41 18.63 3.91 -4.50
N VAL A 42 19.27 5.07 -4.68
CA VAL A 42 19.23 6.17 -3.72
C VAL A 42 18.64 7.40 -4.39
N TRP A 43 17.65 8.02 -3.74
CA TRP A 43 17.17 9.35 -4.14
C TRP A 43 17.16 10.28 -2.93
N GLU A 44 16.79 11.51 -3.12
CA GLU A 44 16.72 12.51 -2.05
C GLU A 44 15.28 12.86 -1.73
N PHE A 45 14.96 12.90 -0.42
CA PHE A 45 13.72 13.41 0.12
C PHE A 45 14.04 14.46 1.19
N GLU A 46 13.65 15.73 0.97
CA GLU A 46 13.91 16.86 1.87
C GLU A 46 15.37 16.98 2.33
N GLY A 47 16.31 16.77 1.41
CA GLY A 47 17.74 16.83 1.70
C GLY A 47 18.33 15.58 2.34
N HIS A 48 17.56 14.53 2.51
CA HIS A 48 17.99 13.26 3.10
C HIS A 48 18.05 12.13 2.07
N PRO A 49 19.11 11.30 2.06
CA PRO A 49 19.21 10.16 1.15
C PRO A 49 18.25 9.05 1.58
N VAL A 50 17.36 8.67 0.68
CA VAL A 50 16.44 7.54 0.84
C VAL A 50 16.97 6.35 0.07
N VAL A 51 17.16 5.22 0.74
CA VAL A 51 17.78 4.02 0.16
C VAL A 51 16.73 2.92 -0.01
N ARG A 52 16.61 2.40 -1.24
CA ARG A 52 15.86 1.17 -1.52
C ARG A 52 16.61 -0.03 -0.99
N GLN A 53 15.89 -0.98 -0.40
CA GLN A 53 16.52 -2.19 0.12
C GLN A 53 16.66 -3.28 -0.96
N ARG A 54 17.56 -4.23 -0.71
CA ARG A 54 17.64 -5.48 -1.48
C ARG A 54 16.56 -6.43 -1.03
N LEU A 55 15.56 -6.64 -1.87
CA LEU A 55 14.35 -7.36 -1.49
C LEU A 55 14.64 -8.83 -1.14
N ALA A 56 15.58 -9.47 -1.83
CA ALA A 56 15.95 -10.86 -1.56
C ALA A 56 16.51 -11.07 -0.12
N ASP A 57 17.18 -10.04 0.43
CA ASP A 57 17.76 -10.09 1.77
C ASP A 57 16.73 -9.81 2.88
N THR A 58 15.54 -9.32 2.50
CA THR A 58 14.53 -8.81 3.44
C THR A 58 13.25 -9.65 3.52
N VAL A 59 13.15 -10.75 2.77
CA VAL A 59 11.95 -11.60 2.69
C VAL A 59 11.37 -11.95 4.07
N GLN A 60 12.23 -12.30 5.03
CA GLN A 60 11.79 -12.67 6.38
C GLN A 60 11.21 -11.52 7.19
N GLN A 61 11.60 -10.28 6.90
CA GLN A 61 11.11 -9.09 7.60
C GLN A 61 9.63 -8.85 7.30
N TYR A 62 9.18 -9.14 6.06
CA TYR A 62 7.79 -8.95 5.63
C TYR A 62 6.85 -10.11 6.00
N ARG A 63 7.35 -11.11 6.71
CA ARG A 63 6.53 -12.28 7.06
C ARG A 63 5.30 -11.87 7.89
N GLY A 64 4.12 -12.26 7.44
CA GLY A 64 2.85 -11.88 8.08
C GLY A 64 2.20 -10.63 7.48
N HIS A 65 2.91 -9.94 6.59
CA HIS A 65 2.42 -8.81 5.80
C HIS A 65 2.25 -9.19 4.33
N GLU A 66 1.59 -8.36 3.56
CA GLU A 66 1.40 -8.55 2.13
C GLU A 66 2.46 -7.80 1.34
N ILE A 67 2.90 -8.40 0.23
CA ILE A 67 3.70 -7.76 -0.80
C ILE A 67 2.84 -7.52 -2.02
N ALA A 68 2.87 -6.30 -2.54
CA ALA A 68 2.24 -5.89 -3.79
C ALA A 68 3.27 -5.19 -4.70
N SER A 69 2.98 -5.15 -5.98
CA SER A 69 3.83 -4.47 -6.97
C SER A 69 3.61 -2.95 -6.93
N HIS A 70 4.70 -2.21 -7.17
CA HIS A 70 4.68 -0.76 -7.31
C HIS A 70 5.40 -0.29 -8.57
N THR A 71 5.35 -1.12 -9.64
CA THR A 71 6.14 -1.06 -10.86
C THR A 71 7.62 -1.41 -10.68
N LEU A 72 8.26 -1.76 -11.79
CA LEU A 72 9.69 -2.14 -11.79
C LEU A 72 10.60 -0.97 -11.37
N THR A 73 10.38 0.23 -11.93
CA THR A 73 11.27 1.39 -11.79
C THR A 73 10.58 2.69 -11.37
N HIS A 74 9.39 2.59 -10.77
CA HIS A 74 8.62 3.71 -10.22
C HIS A 74 8.37 4.89 -11.19
N PRO A 75 7.94 4.67 -12.45
CA PRO A 75 7.66 5.76 -13.38
C PRO A 75 6.24 6.33 -13.19
N ARG A 76 6.00 7.54 -13.67
CA ARG A 76 4.65 8.05 -13.87
C ARG A 76 3.94 7.26 -14.96
N LEU A 77 2.83 6.60 -14.63
CA LEU A 77 2.14 5.67 -15.53
C LEU A 77 1.53 6.37 -16.75
N ASP A 78 0.98 7.56 -16.55
CA ASP A 78 0.33 8.38 -17.58
C ASP A 78 1.27 8.82 -18.70
N THR A 79 2.58 8.84 -18.45
CA THR A 79 3.60 9.20 -19.43
C THR A 79 4.10 8.01 -20.27
N LEU A 80 3.72 6.79 -19.89
CA LEU A 80 4.23 5.59 -20.53
C LEU A 80 3.41 5.16 -21.76
N HIS A 81 4.12 4.68 -22.80
CA HIS A 81 3.49 3.93 -23.87
C HIS A 81 3.04 2.54 -23.40
N PRO A 82 1.95 1.98 -23.96
CA PRO A 82 1.39 0.70 -23.48
C PRO A 82 2.40 -0.46 -23.37
N PRO A 83 3.35 -0.67 -24.32
CA PRO A 83 4.36 -1.71 -24.18
C PRO A 83 5.30 -1.49 -22.97
N ARG A 84 5.69 -0.24 -22.67
CA ARG A 84 6.54 0.07 -21.53
C ARG A 84 5.77 -0.11 -20.21
N LEU A 85 4.53 0.37 -20.14
CA LEU A 85 3.69 0.16 -18.97
C LEU A 85 3.50 -1.33 -18.67
N ARG A 86 3.24 -2.14 -19.72
CA ARG A 86 3.13 -3.59 -19.56
C ARG A 86 4.39 -4.17 -18.96
N ARG A 87 5.55 -3.81 -19.48
CA ARG A 87 6.85 -4.29 -19.00
C ARG A 87 7.09 -3.93 -17.54
N GLU A 88 6.82 -2.67 -17.15
CA GLU A 88 6.95 -2.19 -15.76
C GLU A 88 6.14 -3.04 -14.77
N VAL A 89 4.94 -3.44 -15.16
CA VAL A 89 4.05 -4.22 -14.28
C VAL A 89 4.38 -5.72 -14.33
N GLU A 90 4.55 -6.27 -15.52
CA GLU A 90 4.76 -7.72 -15.73
C GLU A 90 6.07 -8.20 -15.12
N GLU A 91 7.18 -7.48 -15.38
CA GLU A 91 8.50 -7.84 -14.87
C GLU A 91 8.56 -7.69 -13.35
N ASP A 92 8.00 -6.61 -12.79
CA ASP A 92 7.95 -6.41 -11.36
C ASP A 92 7.13 -7.48 -10.65
N CYS A 93 5.91 -7.74 -11.13
CA CYS A 93 5.05 -8.81 -10.59
C CYS A 93 5.74 -10.18 -10.63
N ALA A 94 6.43 -10.51 -11.72
CA ALA A 94 7.15 -11.77 -11.85
C ALA A 94 8.33 -11.87 -10.87
N ALA A 95 9.10 -10.80 -10.74
CA ALA A 95 10.23 -10.73 -9.81
C ALA A 95 9.78 -10.86 -8.36
N LEU A 96 8.79 -10.07 -7.92
CA LEU A 96 8.27 -10.11 -6.57
C LEU A 96 7.65 -11.46 -6.21
N LYS A 97 6.87 -12.07 -7.12
CA LYS A 97 6.33 -13.42 -6.91
C LYS A 97 7.45 -14.44 -6.70
N LYS A 98 8.55 -14.34 -7.46
CA LYS A 98 9.71 -15.23 -7.31
C LYS A 98 10.46 -14.99 -6.00
N ILE A 99 10.72 -13.73 -5.64
CA ILE A 99 11.48 -13.34 -4.44
C ILE A 99 10.73 -13.77 -3.17
N PHE A 100 9.44 -13.43 -3.09
CA PHE A 100 8.62 -13.65 -1.88
C PHE A 100 7.83 -14.97 -1.87
N GLY A 101 7.87 -15.74 -2.96
CA GLY A 101 7.16 -17.02 -3.04
C GLY A 101 5.62 -16.89 -3.06
N VAL A 102 5.09 -15.73 -3.46
CA VAL A 102 3.64 -15.48 -3.50
C VAL A 102 3.04 -15.86 -4.86
N ARG A 103 1.82 -16.39 -4.85
CA ARG A 103 1.14 -16.81 -6.10
C ARG A 103 0.38 -15.66 -6.76
N GLU A 104 -0.33 -14.90 -5.95
CA GLU A 104 -1.11 -13.75 -6.39
C GLU A 104 -0.45 -12.48 -5.85
N ILE A 105 -0.62 -11.38 -6.57
CA ILE A 105 -0.04 -10.11 -6.22
C ILE A 105 -1.03 -8.98 -6.51
N GLY A 106 -1.03 -7.96 -5.67
CA GLY A 106 -1.74 -6.71 -5.88
C GLY A 106 -0.86 -5.65 -6.53
N PHE A 107 -1.40 -4.46 -6.68
CA PHE A 107 -0.70 -3.32 -7.25
C PHE A 107 -1.05 -2.02 -6.53
N GLY A 108 -0.05 -1.30 -6.04
CA GLY A 108 -0.16 0.09 -5.62
C GLY A 108 0.28 1.01 -6.76
N VAL A 109 -0.51 2.03 -7.06
CA VAL A 109 -0.18 2.99 -8.12
C VAL A 109 0.90 3.95 -7.65
N PRO A 110 2.04 4.07 -8.36
CA PRO A 110 3.02 5.11 -8.09
C PRO A 110 2.49 6.49 -8.50
N PHE A 111 2.83 7.52 -7.73
CA PHE A 111 2.31 8.88 -7.91
C PHE A 111 0.77 8.93 -7.83
N THR A 112 0.13 9.82 -8.60
CA THR A 112 -1.31 10.12 -8.44
C THR A 112 -2.17 9.84 -9.67
N VAL A 113 -1.57 9.53 -10.82
CA VAL A 113 -2.33 9.42 -12.08
C VAL A 113 -2.35 8.01 -12.62
N CYS A 114 -3.54 7.38 -12.57
CA CYS A 114 -3.80 6.08 -13.17
C CYS A 114 -5.23 6.08 -13.74
N GLY A 115 -5.34 6.25 -15.05
CA GLY A 115 -6.63 6.26 -15.73
C GLY A 115 -7.07 4.87 -16.20
N GLU A 116 -8.23 4.81 -16.83
CA GLU A 116 -8.82 3.59 -17.38
C GLU A 116 -7.92 2.86 -18.40
N ARG A 117 -7.06 3.60 -19.09
CA ARG A 117 -6.08 3.02 -20.02
C ARG A 117 -5.08 2.14 -19.27
N GLU A 118 -4.52 2.69 -18.18
CA GLU A 118 -3.53 2.02 -17.32
C GLU A 118 -4.17 0.84 -16.62
N ILE A 119 -5.34 1.04 -16.01
CA ILE A 119 -6.09 0.00 -15.29
C ILE A 119 -6.36 -1.20 -16.22
N ARG A 120 -6.78 -0.98 -17.47
CA ARG A 120 -7.00 -2.07 -18.45
C ARG A 120 -5.75 -2.90 -18.75
N ILE A 121 -4.57 -2.32 -18.62
CA ILE A 121 -3.30 -3.03 -18.81
C ILE A 121 -2.92 -3.76 -17.52
N ILE A 122 -2.89 -3.06 -16.39
CA ILE A 122 -2.41 -3.54 -15.11
C ILE A 122 -3.25 -4.72 -14.57
N LYS A 123 -4.58 -4.65 -14.68
CA LYS A 123 -5.49 -5.69 -14.16
C LYS A 123 -5.30 -7.09 -14.78
N LYS A 124 -4.52 -7.21 -15.85
CA LYS A 124 -4.19 -8.51 -16.46
C LYS A 124 -3.14 -9.29 -15.68
N TYR A 125 -2.41 -8.62 -14.78
CA TYR A 125 -1.27 -9.16 -14.05
C TYR A 125 -1.50 -9.27 -12.55
N VAL A 126 -2.52 -8.56 -12.03
CA VAL A 126 -2.72 -8.37 -10.59
C VAL A 126 -4.16 -8.67 -10.14
N ARG A 127 -4.33 -8.97 -8.86
CA ARG A 127 -5.63 -9.25 -8.24
C ARG A 127 -6.43 -7.99 -7.91
N TYR A 128 -5.73 -6.89 -7.64
CA TYR A 128 -6.35 -5.60 -7.33
C TYR A 128 -5.41 -4.45 -7.70
N ILE A 129 -5.97 -3.25 -7.76
CA ILE A 129 -5.23 -2.00 -7.91
C ILE A 129 -5.67 -1.05 -6.81
N ARG A 130 -4.72 -0.62 -5.96
CA ARG A 130 -4.87 0.49 -5.03
C ARG A 130 -4.44 1.78 -5.75
N LEU A 131 -5.39 2.67 -5.96
CA LEU A 131 -5.19 3.98 -6.54
C LEU A 131 -4.60 4.95 -5.50
N SER A 132 -3.98 6.03 -5.96
CA SER A 132 -3.51 7.11 -5.08
C SER A 132 -4.48 8.29 -5.02
N GLU A 133 -5.66 8.14 -5.61
CA GLU A 133 -6.75 9.12 -5.52
C GLU A 133 -7.46 9.00 -4.16
N TYR A 134 -7.83 10.16 -3.61
CA TYR A 134 -8.57 10.22 -2.35
C TYR A 134 -10.04 9.82 -2.56
N ALA A 135 -10.52 8.97 -1.68
CA ALA A 135 -11.93 8.58 -1.61
C ALA A 135 -12.82 9.74 -1.18
N THR A 136 -14.03 9.77 -1.72
CA THR A 136 -15.08 10.72 -1.33
C THR A 136 -16.08 10.12 -0.33
N SER A 137 -16.00 8.83 -0.05
CA SER A 137 -16.86 8.12 0.90
C SER A 137 -16.18 6.85 1.41
N PHE A 138 -16.70 6.27 2.48
CA PHE A 138 -16.21 5.00 3.06
C PHE A 138 -16.89 3.76 2.47
N ALA A 139 -17.70 3.90 1.42
CA ALA A 139 -18.33 2.75 0.76
C ALA A 139 -17.29 1.82 0.13
N LEU A 140 -17.59 0.52 0.11
CA LEU A 140 -16.72 -0.43 -0.59
C LEU A 140 -16.63 -0.07 -2.08
N PRO A 141 -15.44 -0.16 -2.70
CA PRO A 141 -15.29 0.04 -4.14
C PRO A 141 -16.17 -0.96 -4.92
N LYS A 142 -16.61 -0.58 -6.12
CA LYS A 142 -17.45 -1.46 -6.97
C LYS A 142 -16.71 -2.69 -7.48
N ASP A 143 -15.40 -2.60 -7.62
CA ASP A 143 -14.53 -3.67 -8.07
C ASP A 143 -13.13 -3.53 -7.44
N PRO A 144 -12.30 -4.58 -7.47
CA PRO A 144 -10.98 -4.55 -6.82
C PRO A 144 -9.93 -3.72 -7.56
N TYR A 145 -10.23 -3.14 -8.72
CA TYR A 145 -9.27 -2.38 -9.52
C TYR A 145 -9.39 -0.86 -9.31
N HIS A 146 -10.30 -0.43 -8.43
CA HIS A 146 -10.54 0.97 -8.10
C HIS A 146 -10.58 1.18 -6.58
N ILE A 147 -9.57 0.68 -5.87
CA ILE A 147 -9.46 0.86 -4.41
C ILE A 147 -8.79 2.21 -4.14
N PRO A 148 -9.49 3.24 -3.63
CA PRO A 148 -8.90 4.54 -3.36
C PRO A 148 -8.15 4.55 -2.03
N ILE A 149 -7.37 5.60 -1.76
CA ILE A 149 -6.91 5.92 -0.40
C ILE A 149 -7.89 6.88 0.28
N HIS A 150 -7.92 6.89 1.60
CA HIS A 150 -8.76 7.80 2.39
C HIS A 150 -7.91 8.87 3.10
N ALA A 151 -6.67 8.50 3.42
CA ALA A 151 -5.70 9.41 4.02
C ALA A 151 -4.28 8.95 3.74
N LEU A 152 -3.35 9.87 3.69
CA LEU A 152 -1.97 9.61 4.05
C LEU A 152 -1.84 9.65 5.56
N TYR A 153 -0.88 8.89 6.12
CA TYR A 153 -0.69 8.84 7.57
C TYR A 153 -0.35 10.22 8.18
N ASN A 154 0.24 11.09 7.40
CA ASN A 154 0.66 12.45 7.78
C ASN A 154 -0.29 13.55 7.31
N ASP A 155 -1.47 13.21 6.79
CA ASP A 155 -2.53 14.20 6.54
C ASP A 155 -2.88 14.92 7.84
N PRO A 156 -3.01 16.25 7.85
CA PRO A 156 -3.33 17.00 9.07
C PRO A 156 -4.63 16.56 9.73
N ASP A 157 -5.58 16.06 8.95
CA ASP A 157 -6.94 15.64 9.37
C ASP A 157 -7.12 14.11 9.43
N VAL A 158 -6.01 13.33 9.48
CA VAL A 158 -6.09 11.86 9.46
C VAL A 158 -6.87 11.30 10.66
N ARG A 159 -6.71 11.89 11.85
CA ARG A 159 -7.44 11.45 13.05
C ARG A 159 -8.93 11.74 12.96
N GLU A 160 -9.31 12.89 12.42
CA GLU A 160 -10.71 13.28 12.17
C GLU A 160 -11.35 12.33 11.13
N LYS A 161 -10.63 12.01 10.05
CA LYS A 161 -11.08 11.03 9.05
C LYS A 161 -11.28 9.64 9.65
N ILE A 162 -10.39 9.18 10.53
CA ILE A 162 -10.50 7.89 11.24
C ILE A 162 -11.71 7.92 12.19
N ALA A 163 -11.94 9.00 12.92
CA ALA A 163 -13.11 9.16 13.79
C ALA A 163 -14.41 9.14 12.97
N ALA A 164 -14.49 9.89 11.87
CA ALA A 164 -15.62 9.86 10.96
C ALA A 164 -15.85 8.47 10.36
N PHE A 165 -14.78 7.73 10.05
CA PHE A 165 -14.88 6.33 9.64
C PHE A 165 -15.45 5.46 10.75
N ALA A 166 -15.09 5.69 12.00
CA ALA A 166 -15.66 4.96 13.13
C ALA A 166 -17.16 5.21 13.33
N GLU A 167 -17.63 6.41 13.02
CA GLU A 167 -19.01 6.85 13.22
C GLU A 167 -19.93 6.55 12.04
N ASN A 168 -19.41 6.25 10.83
CA ASN A 168 -20.25 6.02 9.66
C ASN A 168 -21.19 4.81 9.85
N GLU A 169 -22.40 4.89 9.26
CA GLU A 169 -23.47 3.90 9.40
C GLU A 169 -23.57 2.92 8.22
N LEU A 170 -22.59 2.90 7.32
CA LEU A 170 -22.59 1.97 6.20
C LEU A 170 -22.51 0.52 6.70
N PRO A 171 -23.24 -0.41 6.07
CA PRO A 171 -23.27 -1.83 6.50
C PRO A 171 -21.88 -2.48 6.46
N ASP A 172 -21.11 -2.22 5.41
CA ASP A 172 -19.70 -2.54 5.28
C ASP A 172 -18.98 -1.32 4.74
N SER A 173 -17.84 -0.99 5.32
CA SER A 173 -17.09 0.22 4.95
C SER A 173 -15.58 -0.03 4.97
N LEU A 174 -14.88 0.78 4.17
CA LEU A 174 -13.44 0.68 3.95
C LEU A 174 -12.75 1.99 4.30
N PHE A 175 -11.61 1.88 4.98
CA PHE A 175 -10.64 2.97 5.13
C PHE A 175 -9.25 2.46 4.69
N VAL A 176 -8.60 3.16 3.78
CA VAL A 176 -7.24 2.86 3.34
C VAL A 176 -6.34 4.01 3.75
N MET A 177 -5.39 3.75 4.66
CA MET A 177 -4.34 4.68 5.03
C MET A 177 -3.06 4.31 4.29
N ALA A 178 -2.49 5.26 3.58
CA ALA A 178 -1.25 5.08 2.82
C ALA A 178 -0.10 5.92 3.38
N GLY A 179 1.13 5.65 2.95
CA GLY A 179 2.32 6.41 3.32
C GLY A 179 3.62 5.73 2.91
N HIS A 180 4.72 6.31 3.37
CA HIS A 180 6.06 5.81 3.12
C HIS A 180 6.83 5.72 4.44
N SER A 181 7.58 4.63 4.63
CA SER A 181 8.33 4.41 5.88
C SER A 181 9.48 5.41 6.08
N TYR A 182 10.09 5.90 5.00
CA TYR A 182 11.17 6.88 5.07
C TYR A 182 10.69 8.24 5.58
N GLU A 183 9.44 8.61 5.33
CA GLU A 183 8.87 9.84 5.88
C GLU A 183 8.81 9.79 7.41
N LEU A 184 8.56 8.61 8.00
CA LEU A 184 8.57 8.44 9.46
C LEU A 184 9.93 8.78 10.07
N GLU A 185 11.02 8.46 9.37
CA GLU A 185 12.38 8.77 9.82
C GLU A 185 12.68 10.26 9.66
N PHE A 186 12.49 10.80 8.48
CA PHE A 186 12.97 12.15 8.17
C PHE A 186 12.08 13.27 8.73
N LEU A 187 10.78 12.99 8.93
CA LEU A 187 9.87 13.90 9.62
C LEU A 187 9.85 13.67 11.15
N ASN A 188 10.67 12.74 11.65
CA ASN A 188 10.67 12.33 13.06
C ASN A 188 9.27 11.90 13.57
N HIS A 189 8.54 11.14 12.75
CA HIS A 189 7.15 10.76 13.02
C HIS A 189 6.99 9.36 13.64
N TRP A 190 8.05 8.72 14.16
CA TRP A 190 7.95 7.37 14.74
C TRP A 190 7.00 7.31 15.94
N ASP A 191 7.15 8.24 16.89
CA ASP A 191 6.28 8.31 18.07
C ASP A 191 4.84 8.67 17.66
N TYR A 192 4.69 9.60 16.71
CA TYR A 192 3.39 9.96 16.14
C TYR A 192 2.71 8.75 15.49
N MET A 193 3.45 7.96 14.68
CA MET A 193 2.92 6.76 14.05
C MET A 193 2.52 5.71 15.09
N GLU A 194 3.32 5.51 16.13
CA GLU A 194 2.97 4.59 17.20
C GLU A 194 1.67 4.98 17.89
N GLU A 195 1.49 6.26 18.22
CA GLU A 195 0.25 6.79 18.80
C GLU A 195 -0.94 6.70 17.82
N LEU A 196 -0.70 6.89 16.53
CA LEU A 196 -1.74 6.72 15.49
C LEU A 196 -2.19 5.27 15.38
N LEU A 197 -1.27 4.30 15.43
CA LEU A 197 -1.61 2.87 15.41
C LEU A 197 -2.39 2.45 16.66
N LYS A 198 -2.04 2.98 17.85
CA LYS A 198 -2.80 2.78 19.09
C LYS A 198 -4.21 3.35 18.96
N TYR A 199 -4.33 4.55 18.42
CA TYR A 199 -5.61 5.21 18.16
C TYR A 199 -6.49 4.39 17.22
N ILE A 200 -5.95 3.93 16.09
CA ILE A 200 -6.65 3.04 15.15
C ILE A 200 -7.14 1.77 15.86
N LYS A 201 -6.28 1.14 16.66
CA LYS A 201 -6.65 -0.09 17.41
C LYS A 201 -7.76 0.13 18.41
N SER A 202 -7.87 1.31 19.02
CA SER A 202 -8.87 1.59 20.05
C SER A 202 -10.32 1.50 19.55
N PHE A 203 -10.53 1.64 18.24
CA PHE A 203 -11.86 1.51 17.63
C PHE A 203 -12.29 0.07 17.33
N GLY A 204 -11.39 -0.90 17.40
CA GLY A 204 -11.71 -2.31 17.13
C GLY A 204 -12.01 -2.60 15.65
N PHE A 205 -11.46 -1.81 14.72
CA PHE A 205 -11.60 -2.08 13.29
C PHE A 205 -11.02 -3.44 12.90
N GLU A 206 -11.57 -4.01 11.84
CA GLU A 206 -10.97 -5.16 11.19
C GLU A 206 -9.77 -4.69 10.36
N ILE A 207 -8.54 -4.97 10.83
CA ILE A 207 -7.30 -4.60 10.15
C ILE A 207 -6.75 -5.84 9.46
N CYS A 208 -6.68 -5.80 8.13
CA CYS A 208 -6.20 -6.91 7.31
C CYS A 208 -5.35 -6.39 6.14
N THR A 209 -4.72 -7.29 5.39
CA THR A 209 -4.02 -6.92 4.16
C THR A 209 -5.02 -6.62 3.04
N THR A 210 -4.58 -5.90 2.01
CA THR A 210 -5.44 -5.60 0.85
C THR A 210 -5.87 -6.86 0.12
N MET A 211 -4.99 -7.87 0.01
CA MET A 211 -5.34 -9.16 -0.59
C MET A 211 -6.39 -9.92 0.22
N GLU A 212 -6.28 -9.92 1.56
CA GLU A 212 -7.28 -10.55 2.44
C GLU A 212 -8.65 -9.88 2.26
N PHE A 213 -8.68 -8.55 2.21
CA PHE A 213 -9.88 -7.77 1.90
C PHE A 213 -10.46 -8.15 0.54
N VAL A 214 -9.64 -8.13 -0.52
CA VAL A 214 -10.07 -8.42 -1.90
C VAL A 214 -10.60 -9.84 -2.04
N ASN A 215 -9.92 -10.83 -1.47
CA ASN A 215 -10.35 -12.23 -1.55
C ASN A 215 -11.70 -12.46 -0.86
N ARG A 216 -12.00 -11.69 0.18
CA ARG A 216 -13.28 -11.76 0.89
C ARG A 216 -14.41 -11.02 0.19
N CYS A 217 -14.16 -9.80 -0.25
CA CYS A 217 -15.20 -8.94 -0.83
C CYS A 217 -15.40 -9.16 -2.33
N TYR A 218 -14.38 -9.65 -3.04
CA TYR A 218 -14.38 -9.88 -4.48
C TYR A 218 -13.82 -11.27 -4.82
N PRO A 219 -14.46 -12.37 -4.36
CA PRO A 219 -13.97 -13.72 -4.60
C PRO A 219 -13.90 -14.01 -6.12
N GLN A 220 -12.86 -14.75 -6.53
CA GLN A 220 -12.79 -15.28 -7.90
C GLN A 220 -13.91 -16.32 -8.07
N LYS A 221 -14.62 -16.22 -9.18
CA LYS A 221 -15.67 -17.19 -9.56
C LYS A 221 -15.04 -18.45 -10.14
#